data_21844d8f97ad687baa379ac9a78f07aa
#
_entry.id   21844d8f97ad687baa379ac9a78f07aa
#
_cell.length_a   1.000
_cell.length_b   1.000
_cell.length_c   1.000
_cell.angle_alpha   90.00
_cell.angle_beta   90.00
_cell.angle_gamma   90.00
#
_symmetry.space_group_name_H-M   'P 1'
#
loop_
_entity.id
_entity.type
_entity.pdbx_description
1 polymer ?
#
loop_
_entity_poly.entity_id
_entity_poly.type
_entity_poly.pdbx_seq_one_letter_code
_entity_poly.pdbx_strand_id
1 'polypeptide(L)'
;SFLSGTMQAHVEASTALPLQIANAARGAICAVDLASAGIDGPHDILNGPFGYDALIEPLALDSYVASLGNRWRISEVSIKPYPSGRASHGALGALADMRAEGLVSADTVDSIELLAPPLIQRLVGRPFRPGAPQSYNRLCLAFLAPLMLRDGLIDPRLDCTIDTIA
;
A
#
# COMPACT_ATOMS: atom_id res chain seq x y z
N SER A 1 7.73 -17.01 -0.22
CA SER A 1 6.74 -16.05 -0.69
C SER A 1 5.31 -16.57 -0.67
N PHE A 2 5.08 -17.89 -0.73
CA PHE A 2 3.73 -18.46 -0.59
C PHE A 2 3.03 -18.18 0.75
N LEU A 3 3.76 -17.75 1.74
CA LEU A 3 3.25 -17.39 3.07
C LEU A 3 2.79 -15.94 3.18
N SER A 4 3.00 -15.12 2.16
CA SER A 4 2.68 -13.68 2.21
C SER A 4 1.21 -13.36 1.94
N GLY A 5 0.42 -14.29 1.38
CA GLY A 5 -0.98 -14.10 1.06
C GLY A 5 -1.24 -13.32 -0.25
N THR A 6 -2.48 -12.98 -0.50
CA THR A 6 -2.95 -12.32 -1.73
C THR A 6 -3.64 -10.98 -1.45
N MET A 7 -3.94 -10.23 -2.50
CA MET A 7 -4.71 -8.98 -2.41
C MET A 7 -6.16 -9.17 -1.94
N GLN A 8 -6.64 -10.42 -1.81
CA GLN A 8 -8.00 -10.69 -1.33
C GLN A 8 -8.24 -10.15 0.08
N ALA A 9 -7.25 -10.26 0.98
CA ALA A 9 -7.32 -9.67 2.32
C ALA A 9 -7.56 -8.15 2.31
N HIS A 10 -7.02 -7.45 1.28
CA HIS A 10 -7.23 -6.04 1.08
C HIS A 10 -8.67 -5.69 0.65
N VAL A 11 -9.26 -6.52 -0.21
CA VAL A 11 -10.63 -6.33 -0.72
C VAL A 11 -11.68 -6.62 0.35
N GLU A 12 -11.45 -7.65 1.17
CA GLU A 12 -12.39 -8.14 2.17
C GLU A 12 -12.34 -7.40 3.52
N ALA A 13 -11.45 -6.42 3.67
CA ALA A 13 -11.21 -5.75 4.95
C ALA A 13 -10.69 -6.70 6.04
N SER A 14 -9.92 -7.71 5.67
CA SER A 14 -9.35 -8.66 6.61
C SER A 14 -8.22 -8.04 7.42
N THR A 15 -8.17 -8.36 8.72
CA THR A 15 -7.04 -8.02 9.61
C THR A 15 -5.74 -8.74 9.22
N ALA A 16 -5.81 -9.72 8.31
CA ALA A 16 -4.65 -10.45 7.81
C ALA A 16 -3.72 -9.60 6.91
N LEU A 17 -4.18 -8.46 6.38
CA LEU A 17 -3.37 -7.65 5.46
C LEU A 17 -1.99 -7.25 6.03
N PRO A 18 -1.86 -6.70 7.24
CA PRO A 18 -0.54 -6.43 7.84
C PRO A 18 0.26 -7.69 8.12
N LEU A 19 -0.42 -8.79 8.50
CA LEU A 19 0.23 -10.07 8.81
C LEU A 19 0.91 -10.70 7.59
N GLN A 20 0.41 -10.46 6.38
CA GLN A 20 1.02 -10.95 5.15
C GLN A 20 2.45 -10.41 5.00
N ILE A 21 2.65 -9.12 5.25
CA ILE A 21 3.97 -8.48 5.18
C ILE A 21 4.87 -8.97 6.32
N ALA A 22 4.33 -9.07 7.52
CA ALA A 22 5.05 -9.60 8.68
C ALA A 22 5.51 -11.06 8.46
N ASN A 23 4.67 -11.90 7.84
CA ASN A 23 5.03 -13.27 7.49
C ASN A 23 6.17 -13.35 6.46
N ALA A 24 6.20 -12.46 5.48
CA ALA A 24 7.31 -12.40 4.53
C ALA A 24 8.65 -12.11 5.25
N ALA A 25 8.64 -11.13 6.16
CA ALA A 25 9.82 -10.81 6.97
C ALA A 25 10.24 -11.98 7.89
N ARG A 26 9.29 -12.61 8.57
CA ARG A 26 9.56 -13.79 9.39
C ARG A 26 10.13 -14.95 8.57
N GLY A 27 9.57 -15.19 7.38
CA GLY A 27 10.06 -16.22 6.47
C GLY A 27 11.50 -15.96 6.00
N ALA A 28 11.86 -14.71 5.78
CA ALA A 28 13.23 -14.34 5.42
C ALA A 28 14.23 -14.64 6.56
N ILE A 29 13.88 -14.30 7.80
CA ILE A 29 14.71 -14.62 8.98
C ILE A 29 14.87 -16.12 9.13
N CYS A 30 13.76 -16.87 9.08
CA CYS A 30 13.77 -18.32 9.15
C CYS A 30 14.65 -18.95 8.06
N ALA A 31 14.62 -18.43 6.83
CA ALA A 31 15.45 -18.94 5.74
C ALA A 31 16.96 -18.73 6.02
N VAL A 32 17.32 -17.58 6.61
CA VAL A 32 18.72 -17.33 7.02
C VAL A 32 19.17 -18.28 8.11
N ASP A 33 18.33 -18.53 9.12
CA ASP A 33 18.63 -19.44 10.21
C ASP A 33 18.83 -20.88 9.68
N LEU A 34 17.96 -21.35 8.79
CA LEU A 34 18.06 -22.66 8.14
C LEU A 34 19.33 -22.78 7.30
N ALA A 35 19.65 -21.77 6.52
CA ALA A 35 20.87 -21.75 5.72
C ALA A 35 22.13 -21.78 6.62
N SER A 36 22.10 -21.04 7.74
CA SER A 36 23.19 -21.06 8.73
C SER A 36 23.34 -22.42 9.42
N ALA A 37 22.26 -23.17 9.52
CA ALA A 37 22.26 -24.55 10.03
C ALA A 37 22.65 -25.61 8.96
N GLY A 38 23.01 -25.19 7.75
CA GLY A 38 23.46 -26.08 6.67
C GLY A 38 22.34 -26.62 5.78
N ILE A 39 21.13 -26.06 5.86
CA ILE A 39 20.06 -26.40 4.93
C ILE A 39 20.24 -25.55 3.67
N ASP A 40 20.47 -26.20 2.55
CA ASP A 40 20.58 -25.54 1.24
C ASP A 40 19.21 -25.50 0.52
N GLY A 41 19.12 -24.62 -0.46
CA GLY A 41 17.98 -24.49 -1.36
C GLY A 41 18.34 -24.86 -2.79
N PRO A 42 17.34 -25.00 -3.69
CA PRO A 42 17.62 -25.23 -5.10
C PRO A 42 18.38 -24.05 -5.71
N HIS A 43 19.43 -24.33 -6.47
CA HIS A 43 20.27 -23.30 -7.08
C HIS A 43 19.51 -22.44 -8.09
N ASP A 44 18.59 -23.05 -8.83
CA ASP A 44 17.85 -22.36 -9.91
C ASP A 44 16.37 -22.14 -9.55
N ILE A 45 16.14 -21.61 -8.36
CA ILE A 45 14.76 -21.36 -7.84
C ILE A 45 13.99 -20.30 -8.64
N LEU A 46 14.69 -19.44 -9.36
CA LEU A 46 14.04 -18.36 -10.12
C LEU A 46 13.74 -18.80 -11.55
N ASN A 47 14.74 -19.29 -12.30
CA ASN A 47 14.64 -19.53 -13.74
C ASN A 47 14.54 -21.02 -14.13
N GLY A 48 14.64 -21.94 -13.18
CA GLY A 48 14.52 -23.36 -13.44
C GLY A 48 13.13 -23.77 -13.96
N PRO A 49 12.99 -24.96 -14.56
CA PRO A 49 11.71 -25.39 -15.15
C PRO A 49 10.55 -25.51 -14.16
N PHE A 50 10.85 -25.55 -12.86
CA PHE A 50 9.90 -25.48 -11.75
C PHE A 50 10.19 -24.27 -10.87
N GLY A 51 10.90 -23.27 -11.38
CA GLY A 51 11.22 -22.02 -10.70
C GLY A 51 10.05 -21.02 -10.71
N TYR A 52 10.28 -19.89 -10.05
CA TYR A 52 9.27 -18.83 -9.90
C TYR A 52 8.76 -18.33 -11.26
N ASP A 53 9.67 -18.13 -12.22
CA ASP A 53 9.39 -17.60 -13.56
C ASP A 53 8.39 -18.48 -14.33
N ALA A 54 8.55 -19.80 -14.20
CA ALA A 54 7.71 -20.77 -14.88
C ALA A 54 6.34 -20.99 -14.20
N LEU A 55 6.29 -20.86 -12.86
CA LEU A 55 5.11 -21.25 -12.07
C LEU A 55 4.24 -20.08 -11.64
N ILE A 56 4.78 -18.88 -11.55
CA ILE A 56 4.07 -17.72 -10.99
C ILE A 56 3.91 -16.62 -12.04
N GLU A 57 5.01 -15.96 -12.40
CA GLU A 57 5.02 -14.92 -13.43
C GLU A 57 6.43 -14.68 -13.95
N PRO A 58 6.59 -14.30 -15.23
CA PRO A 58 7.90 -14.00 -15.81
C PRO A 58 8.59 -12.84 -15.07
N LEU A 59 9.84 -13.06 -14.70
CA LEU A 59 10.68 -12.07 -14.02
C LEU A 59 11.70 -11.48 -15.00
N ALA A 60 11.63 -10.19 -15.27
CA ALA A 60 12.64 -9.50 -16.09
C ALA A 60 13.92 -9.24 -15.26
N LEU A 61 14.56 -10.28 -14.74
CA LEU A 61 15.69 -10.17 -13.79
C LEU A 61 16.97 -9.64 -14.41
N ASP A 62 17.23 -9.87 -15.68
CA ASP A 62 18.49 -9.50 -16.33
C ASP A 62 18.81 -8.01 -16.18
N SER A 63 17.81 -7.15 -16.35
CA SER A 63 17.96 -5.70 -16.21
C SER A 63 18.26 -5.28 -14.75
N TYR A 64 17.72 -6.01 -13.78
CA TYR A 64 18.00 -5.79 -12.36
C TYR A 64 19.40 -6.24 -12.00
N VAL A 65 19.81 -7.44 -12.43
CA VAL A 65 21.14 -8.00 -12.20
C VAL A 65 22.21 -7.11 -12.83
N ALA A 66 22.01 -6.65 -14.06
CA ALA A 66 22.93 -5.75 -14.75
C ALA A 66 23.09 -4.38 -14.04
N SER A 67 22.12 -3.98 -13.24
CA SER A 67 22.15 -2.70 -12.51
C SER A 67 22.76 -2.80 -11.10
N LEU A 68 23.05 -4.01 -10.60
CA LEU A 68 23.60 -4.20 -9.25
C LEU A 68 24.95 -3.50 -9.10
N GLY A 69 25.15 -2.83 -7.96
CA GLY A 69 26.34 -2.03 -7.68
C GLY A 69 26.36 -0.63 -8.32
N ASN A 70 25.53 -0.37 -9.34
CA ASN A 70 25.46 0.91 -10.04
C ASN A 70 24.19 1.71 -9.72
N ARG A 71 23.07 1.02 -9.48
CA ARG A 71 21.78 1.64 -9.19
C ARG A 71 21.23 1.17 -7.85
N TRP A 72 21.17 2.09 -6.91
CA TRP A 72 20.66 1.83 -5.57
C TRP A 72 19.17 2.21 -5.50
N ARG A 73 18.28 1.22 -5.69
CA ARG A 73 16.82 1.41 -5.72
C ARG A 73 16.25 2.05 -4.45
N ILE A 74 16.93 1.92 -3.33
CA ILE A 74 16.51 2.57 -2.08
C ILE A 74 16.50 4.09 -2.19
N SER A 75 17.36 4.70 -3.02
CA SER A 75 17.36 6.14 -3.26
C SER A 75 16.18 6.63 -4.12
N GLU A 76 15.49 5.71 -4.78
CA GLU A 76 14.32 5.99 -5.63
C GLU A 76 12.98 5.80 -4.89
N VAL A 77 13.03 5.38 -3.63
CA VAL A 77 11.84 5.22 -2.79
C VAL A 77 11.30 6.57 -2.37
N SER A 78 10.02 6.79 -2.58
CA SER A 78 9.35 8.00 -2.11
C SER A 78 8.77 7.80 -0.71
N ILE A 79 8.93 8.83 0.14
CA ILE A 79 8.32 8.88 1.46
C ILE A 79 6.84 9.26 1.29
N LYS A 80 5.96 8.59 2.02
CA LYS A 80 4.53 8.92 2.05
C LYS A 80 4.28 10.11 2.97
N PRO A 81 3.74 11.24 2.46
CA PRO A 81 3.38 12.37 3.31
C PRO A 81 2.11 12.13 4.13
N TYR A 82 1.26 11.17 3.72
CA TYR A 82 0.01 10.84 4.40
C TYR A 82 -0.02 9.38 4.83
N PRO A 83 -0.62 9.05 6.00
CA PRO A 83 -0.74 7.69 6.52
C PRO A 83 -1.86 6.92 5.80
N SER A 84 -1.77 6.84 4.47
CA SER A 84 -2.80 6.28 3.58
C SER A 84 -2.20 5.44 2.46
N GLY A 85 -3.03 4.91 1.58
CA GLY A 85 -2.59 4.28 0.33
C GLY A 85 -1.93 5.30 -0.59
N ARG A 86 -0.78 4.96 -1.20
CA ARG A 86 -0.07 5.85 -2.12
C ARG A 86 -0.97 6.39 -3.24
N ALA A 87 -1.93 5.58 -3.69
CA ALA A 87 -2.89 5.93 -4.73
C ALA A 87 -3.80 7.12 -4.38
N SER A 88 -3.97 7.44 -3.07
CA SER A 88 -4.76 8.59 -2.62
C SER A 88 -3.97 9.90 -2.53
N HIS A 89 -2.62 9.84 -2.58
CA HIS A 89 -1.78 11.00 -2.25
C HIS A 89 -1.94 12.17 -3.21
N GLY A 90 -2.12 11.92 -4.51
CA GLY A 90 -2.36 12.99 -5.49
C GLY A 90 -3.63 13.79 -5.17
N ALA A 91 -4.73 13.08 -4.87
CA ALA A 91 -5.99 13.73 -4.49
C ALA A 91 -5.89 14.48 -3.15
N LEU A 92 -5.28 13.83 -2.14
CA LEU A 92 -5.11 14.45 -0.82
C LEU A 92 -4.19 15.67 -0.87
N GLY A 93 -3.11 15.61 -1.67
CA GLY A 93 -2.22 16.75 -1.91
C GLY A 93 -2.94 17.90 -2.59
N ALA A 94 -3.67 17.63 -3.66
CA ALA A 94 -4.45 18.67 -4.35
C ALA A 94 -5.48 19.34 -3.41
N LEU A 95 -6.18 18.55 -2.59
CA LEU A 95 -7.12 19.12 -1.60
C LEU A 95 -6.40 19.96 -0.54
N ALA A 96 -5.24 19.53 -0.08
CA ALA A 96 -4.43 20.29 0.88
C ALA A 96 -3.98 21.63 0.29
N ASP A 97 -3.50 21.63 -0.95
CA ASP A 97 -3.05 22.84 -1.65
C ASP A 97 -4.23 23.80 -1.89
N MET A 98 -5.35 23.32 -2.43
CA MET A 98 -6.56 24.14 -2.66
C MET A 98 -7.10 24.75 -1.35
N ARG A 99 -7.05 23.99 -0.26
CA ARG A 99 -7.45 24.48 1.06
C ARG A 99 -6.48 25.55 1.57
N ALA A 100 -5.18 25.33 1.43
CA ALA A 100 -4.16 26.29 1.86
C ALA A 100 -4.23 27.61 1.09
N GLU A 101 -4.63 27.56 -0.20
CA GLU A 101 -4.87 28.73 -1.03
C GLU A 101 -6.25 29.40 -0.78
N GLY A 102 -7.06 28.83 0.11
CA GLY A 102 -8.39 29.35 0.42
C GLY A 102 -9.44 29.14 -0.67
N LEU A 103 -9.18 28.26 -1.64
CA LEU A 103 -10.08 27.97 -2.76
C LEU A 103 -11.26 27.09 -2.34
N VAL A 104 -11.07 26.24 -1.33
CA VAL A 104 -12.09 25.32 -0.81
C VAL A 104 -12.01 25.23 0.71
N SER A 105 -13.18 24.98 1.33
CA SER A 105 -13.29 24.68 2.77
C SER A 105 -14.37 23.63 3.02
N ALA A 106 -14.38 23.04 4.20
CA ALA A 106 -15.42 22.08 4.58
C ALA A 106 -16.84 22.69 4.51
N ASP A 107 -16.97 23.99 4.75
CA ASP A 107 -18.26 24.69 4.75
C ASP A 107 -18.76 25.08 3.34
N THR A 108 -17.89 25.03 2.33
CA THR A 108 -18.19 25.50 0.96
C THR A 108 -18.24 24.40 -0.08
N VAL A 109 -17.87 23.18 0.28
CA VAL A 109 -17.81 22.04 -0.65
C VAL A 109 -18.97 21.09 -0.40
N ASP A 110 -19.88 20.99 -1.36
CA ASP A 110 -21.00 20.04 -1.31
C ASP A 110 -20.59 18.62 -1.75
N SER A 111 -19.69 18.51 -2.70
CA SER A 111 -19.24 17.22 -3.21
C SER A 111 -17.82 17.25 -3.75
N ILE A 112 -17.16 16.11 -3.73
CA ILE A 112 -15.82 15.91 -4.32
C ILE A 112 -15.92 14.79 -5.34
N GLU A 113 -15.61 15.11 -6.59
CA GLU A 113 -15.48 14.12 -7.66
C GLU A 113 -14.01 13.96 -8.04
N LEU A 114 -13.52 12.72 -8.05
CA LEU A 114 -12.16 12.37 -8.46
C LEU A 114 -12.18 11.52 -9.71
N LEU A 115 -11.66 12.04 -10.81
CA LEU A 115 -11.39 11.30 -12.02
C LEU A 115 -10.02 10.62 -11.91
N ALA A 116 -10.00 9.30 -11.88
CA ALA A 116 -8.77 8.53 -11.67
C ALA A 116 -8.74 7.27 -12.55
N PRO A 117 -7.55 6.79 -12.92
CA PRO A 117 -7.39 5.52 -13.63
C PRO A 117 -8.01 4.35 -12.87
N PRO A 118 -8.45 3.27 -13.56
CA PRO A 118 -9.13 2.13 -12.93
C PRO A 118 -8.36 1.49 -11.78
N LEU A 119 -7.03 1.45 -11.86
CA LEU A 119 -6.18 0.93 -10.79
C LEU A 119 -6.31 1.77 -9.50
N ILE A 120 -6.29 3.10 -9.62
CA ILE A 120 -6.45 4.02 -8.47
C ILE A 120 -7.84 3.82 -7.85
N GLN A 121 -8.89 3.79 -8.67
CA GLN A 121 -10.26 3.53 -8.19
C GLN A 121 -10.34 2.21 -7.42
N ARG A 122 -9.74 1.13 -7.94
CA ARG A 122 -9.72 -0.18 -7.28
C ARG A 122 -9.01 -0.14 -5.92
N LEU A 123 -7.93 0.61 -5.81
CA LEU A 123 -7.10 0.64 -4.60
C LEU A 123 -7.69 1.52 -3.49
N VAL A 124 -8.29 2.67 -3.82
CA VAL A 124 -8.70 3.68 -2.83
C VAL A 124 -10.15 4.16 -2.95
N GLY A 125 -10.86 3.82 -4.03
CA GLY A 125 -12.27 4.16 -4.28
C GLY A 125 -13.28 3.26 -3.54
N ARG A 126 -12.87 2.63 -2.46
CA ARG A 126 -13.71 1.76 -1.64
C ARG A 126 -14.59 2.56 -0.69
N PRO A 127 -15.76 2.04 -0.27
CA PRO A 127 -16.59 2.70 0.72
C PRO A 127 -15.94 2.63 2.11
N PHE A 128 -16.17 3.65 2.92
CA PHE A 128 -15.91 3.59 4.35
C PHE A 128 -16.80 2.51 4.99
N ARG A 129 -16.24 1.77 5.94
CA ARG A 129 -16.95 0.73 6.67
C ARG A 129 -16.72 0.93 8.17
N PRO A 130 -17.72 1.42 8.92
CA PRO A 130 -17.64 1.51 10.39
C PRO A 130 -17.25 0.16 10.98
N GLY A 131 -16.32 0.14 11.94
CA GLY A 131 -15.84 -1.08 12.58
C GLY A 131 -14.85 -1.92 11.75
N ALA A 132 -14.62 -1.58 10.47
CA ALA A 132 -13.57 -2.26 9.70
C ALA A 132 -12.17 -1.90 10.24
N PRO A 133 -11.15 -2.78 10.05
CA PRO A 133 -9.80 -2.50 10.49
C PRO A 133 -9.26 -1.18 9.94
N GLN A 134 -8.42 -0.49 10.71
CA GLN A 134 -7.75 0.73 10.26
C GLN A 134 -6.99 0.54 8.94
N SER A 135 -6.39 -0.62 8.72
CA SER A 135 -5.71 -0.99 7.48
C SER A 135 -6.64 -0.97 6.25
N TYR A 136 -7.94 -1.11 6.44
CA TYR A 136 -8.94 -0.96 5.38
C TYR A 136 -9.37 0.50 5.21
N ASN A 137 -9.84 1.16 6.27
CA ASN A 137 -10.42 2.51 6.18
C ASN A 137 -9.38 3.59 5.85
N ARG A 138 -8.11 3.42 6.25
CA ARG A 138 -7.00 4.27 5.80
C ARG A 138 -6.70 4.21 4.31
N LEU A 139 -7.35 3.30 3.59
CA LEU A 139 -7.27 3.21 2.12
C LEU A 139 -8.57 3.67 1.46
N CYS A 140 -9.53 4.19 2.21
CA CYS A 140 -10.79 4.74 1.72
C CYS A 140 -10.65 6.24 1.45
N LEU A 141 -10.54 6.63 0.18
CA LEU A 141 -10.41 8.04 -0.18
C LEU A 141 -11.68 8.84 0.15
N ALA A 142 -12.86 8.22 0.03
CA ALA A 142 -14.13 8.86 0.42
C ALA A 142 -14.20 9.23 1.91
N PHE A 143 -13.42 8.56 2.76
CA PHE A 143 -13.26 8.90 4.17
C PHE A 143 -12.15 9.94 4.40
N LEU A 144 -11.03 9.81 3.68
CA LEU A 144 -9.85 10.65 3.91
C LEU A 144 -9.96 12.04 3.28
N ALA A 145 -10.68 12.19 2.17
CA ALA A 145 -10.80 13.47 1.48
C ALA A 145 -11.58 14.52 2.31
N PRO A 146 -12.74 14.20 2.93
CA PRO A 146 -13.39 15.11 3.85
C PRO A 146 -12.54 15.49 5.07
N LEU A 147 -11.76 14.55 5.62
CA LEU A 147 -10.83 14.84 6.71
C LEU A 147 -9.75 15.82 6.28
N MET A 148 -9.17 15.63 5.10
CA MET A 148 -8.18 16.57 4.55
C MET A 148 -8.79 17.96 4.35
N LEU A 149 -10.02 18.03 3.88
CA LEU A 149 -10.72 19.30 3.68
C LEU A 149 -11.03 20.01 5.01
N ARG A 150 -11.47 19.26 6.03
CA ARG A 150 -11.78 19.80 7.35
C ARG A 150 -10.53 20.20 8.13
N ASP A 151 -9.56 19.30 8.25
CA ASP A 151 -8.45 19.43 9.19
C ASP A 151 -7.15 19.93 8.52
N GLY A 152 -7.02 19.80 7.19
CA GLY A 152 -5.82 20.11 6.42
C GLY A 152 -4.70 19.08 6.57
N LEU A 153 -4.94 18.03 7.34
CA LEU A 153 -3.98 16.94 7.57
C LEU A 153 -4.74 15.66 7.90
N ILE A 154 -4.04 14.53 7.79
CA ILE A 154 -4.52 13.23 8.27
C ILE A 154 -3.60 12.80 9.41
N ASP A 155 -4.09 12.85 10.64
CA ASP A 155 -3.31 12.43 11.81
C ASP A 155 -3.05 10.90 11.73
N PRO A 156 -1.79 10.46 11.82
CA PRO A 156 -1.47 9.02 11.85
C PRO A 156 -2.05 8.28 13.06
N ARG A 157 -2.44 9.01 14.12
CA ARG A 157 -3.07 8.45 15.33
C ARG A 157 -4.59 8.34 15.23
N LEU A 158 -5.20 8.92 14.15
CA LEU A 158 -6.64 8.90 13.96
C LEU A 158 -7.17 7.46 13.99
N ASP A 159 -8.21 7.25 14.79
CA ASP A 159 -8.97 5.99 14.76
C ASP A 159 -9.91 5.97 13.57
N CYS A 160 -9.51 5.25 12.53
CA CYS A 160 -10.30 5.11 11.30
C CYS A 160 -11.34 3.99 11.38
N THR A 161 -11.60 3.41 12.54
CA THR A 161 -12.65 2.40 12.73
C THR A 161 -14.01 3.03 12.99
N ILE A 162 -14.05 4.29 13.45
CA ILE A 162 -15.25 5.06 13.71
C ILE A 162 -15.43 6.15 12.65
N ASP A 163 -16.68 6.50 12.38
CA ASP A 163 -16.98 7.63 11.52
C ASP A 163 -16.85 8.93 12.31
N THR A 164 -15.79 9.67 12.01
CA THR A 164 -15.50 10.96 12.65
C THR A 164 -15.94 12.16 11.80
N ILE A 165 -16.65 11.89 10.70
CA ILE A 165 -17.08 12.90 9.72
C ILE A 165 -18.59 13.18 9.85
N ALA A 166 -19.31 12.26 10.49
CA ALA A 166 -20.77 12.39 10.72
C ALA A 166 -21.14 13.55 11.64
#